data_29cec842322e4f2976042333c3153621
#
_entry.id   29cec842322e4f2976042333c3153621
#
_cell.length_a   1.000
_cell.length_b   1.000
_cell.length_c   1.000
_cell.angle_alpha   90.00
_cell.angle_beta   90.00
_cell.angle_gamma   90.00
#
_symmetry.space_group_name_H-M   'P 1'
#
loop_
_entity.id
_entity.type
_entity.pdbx_description
1 polymer ?
#
loop_
_entity_poly.entity_id
_entity_poly.type
_entity_poly.pdbx_seq_one_letter_code
_entity_poly.pdbx_strand_id
1 'polypeptide(L)'
;MFHGPDKPWAGEALINTLNSLLSKARSAGAPVFLARHVGPPGSPIEPGSPLTQLVQELLLQGDEVIFEKSRPNAFAMTDLVDRLKACGSQGVVIAGMKTQYCVDSTCRAARDLGFDAVLIADGHTCTDTLALKAENIIAHHNATLAGPFCRVVHAEHWHF
;
A
#
# COMPACT_ATOMS: atom_id res chain seq x y z
N MET A 1 -3.24 8.90 9.62
CA MET A 1 -1.78 8.73 9.72
C MET A 1 -1.00 9.66 8.77
N PHE A 2 -1.42 9.84 7.53
CA PHE A 2 -0.72 10.69 6.55
C PHE A 2 -0.59 12.16 6.99
N HIS A 3 -1.67 12.72 7.53
CA HIS A 3 -1.74 14.08 8.06
C HIS A 3 -1.48 14.16 9.58
N GLY A 4 -0.87 13.14 10.16
CA GLY A 4 -0.48 13.12 11.56
C GLY A 4 0.69 14.08 11.88
N PRO A 5 1.10 14.16 13.16
CA PRO A 5 2.21 15.01 13.57
C PRO A 5 3.53 14.64 12.85
N ASP A 6 3.74 13.35 12.60
CA ASP A 6 4.90 12.86 11.86
C ASP A 6 4.55 12.74 10.38
N LYS A 7 4.93 13.74 9.60
CA LYS A 7 4.66 13.73 8.15
C LYS A 7 5.49 12.64 7.46
N PRO A 8 4.90 11.91 6.50
CA PRO A 8 5.63 10.94 5.70
C PRO A 8 6.65 11.64 4.79
N TRP A 9 7.78 10.97 4.57
CA TRP A 9 8.80 11.45 3.63
C TRP A 9 8.23 11.54 2.21
N ALA A 10 8.52 12.65 1.52
CA ALA A 10 8.06 12.91 0.15
C ALA A 10 6.54 12.66 -0.08
N GLY A 11 5.69 13.01 0.91
CA GLY A 11 4.27 12.69 0.89
C GLY A 11 3.52 13.21 -0.33
N GLU A 12 3.80 14.43 -0.80
CA GLU A 12 3.17 15.00 -2.00
C GLU A 12 3.55 14.22 -3.27
N ALA A 13 4.83 13.86 -3.41
CA ALA A 13 5.29 13.04 -4.53
C ALA A 13 4.60 11.67 -4.52
N LEU A 14 4.45 11.05 -3.34
CA LEU A 14 3.70 9.81 -3.22
C LEU A 14 2.25 9.96 -3.69
N ILE A 15 1.54 11.00 -3.27
CA ILE A 15 0.14 11.22 -3.70
C ILE A 15 0.06 11.34 -5.23
N ASN A 16 0.97 12.08 -5.85
CA ASN A 16 1.02 12.20 -7.31
C ASN A 16 1.25 10.83 -7.98
N THR A 17 2.18 10.03 -7.46
CA THR A 17 2.44 8.66 -7.93
C THR A 17 1.20 7.77 -7.78
N LEU A 18 0.54 7.79 -6.61
CA LEU A 18 -0.68 7.01 -6.37
C LEU A 18 -1.82 7.41 -7.29
N ASN A 19 -2.03 8.69 -7.53
CA ASN A 19 -3.05 9.18 -8.47
C ASN A 19 -2.76 8.75 -9.91
N SER A 20 -1.50 8.75 -10.33
CA SER A 20 -1.08 8.20 -11.61
C SER A 20 -1.39 6.70 -11.72
N LEU A 21 -1.07 5.92 -10.67
CA LEU A 21 -1.38 4.48 -10.62
C LEU A 21 -2.89 4.21 -10.66
N LEU A 22 -3.70 4.97 -9.91
CA LEU A 22 -5.15 4.90 -9.96
C LEU A 22 -5.70 5.14 -11.37
N SER A 23 -5.18 6.15 -12.06
CA SER A 23 -5.55 6.46 -13.45
C SER A 23 -5.18 5.31 -14.39
N LYS A 24 -3.95 4.76 -14.27
CA LYS A 24 -3.49 3.61 -15.08
C LYS A 24 -4.33 2.35 -14.82
N ALA A 25 -4.61 2.03 -13.56
CA ALA A 25 -5.45 0.89 -13.18
C ALA A 25 -6.85 1.00 -13.80
N ARG A 26 -7.49 2.16 -13.69
CA ARG A 26 -8.79 2.43 -14.31
C ARG A 26 -8.78 2.24 -15.82
N SER A 27 -7.79 2.82 -16.48
CA SER A 27 -7.66 2.71 -17.94
C SER A 27 -7.51 1.26 -18.42
N ALA A 28 -6.93 0.41 -17.57
CA ALA A 28 -6.75 -1.02 -17.84
C ALA A 28 -7.92 -1.90 -17.32
N GLY A 29 -8.91 -1.31 -16.64
CA GLY A 29 -9.99 -2.07 -16.00
C GLY A 29 -9.51 -2.94 -14.82
N ALA A 30 -8.35 -2.63 -14.24
CA ALA A 30 -7.81 -3.36 -13.10
C ALA A 30 -8.52 -2.93 -11.80
N PRO A 31 -8.97 -3.89 -10.96
CA PRO A 31 -9.66 -3.56 -9.72
C PRO A 31 -8.71 -2.91 -8.71
N VAL A 32 -9.21 -1.92 -7.98
CA VAL A 32 -8.47 -1.18 -6.96
C VAL A 32 -9.01 -1.51 -5.57
N PHE A 33 -8.11 -1.93 -4.68
CA PHE A 33 -8.40 -2.24 -3.28
C PHE A 33 -7.64 -1.26 -2.37
N LEU A 34 -8.37 -0.54 -1.53
CA LEU A 34 -7.83 0.45 -0.61
C LEU A 34 -7.93 -0.04 0.83
N ALA A 35 -6.79 -0.33 1.44
CA ALA A 35 -6.70 -0.83 2.79
C ALA A 35 -6.61 0.30 3.81
N ARG A 36 -7.54 0.35 4.78
CA ARG A 36 -7.45 1.20 5.97
C ARG A 36 -6.94 0.37 7.15
N HIS A 37 -5.84 0.81 7.76
CA HIS A 37 -5.36 0.17 8.97
C HIS A 37 -6.10 0.73 10.19
N VAL A 38 -6.70 -0.16 10.98
CA VAL A 38 -7.43 0.17 12.20
C VAL A 38 -6.79 -0.52 13.40
N GLY A 39 -6.83 0.14 14.55
CA GLY A 39 -6.38 -0.39 15.84
C GLY A 39 -7.55 -0.81 16.74
N PRO A 40 -7.27 -1.25 17.97
CA PRO A 40 -8.29 -1.63 18.90
C PRO A 40 -9.15 -0.42 19.36
N PRO A 41 -10.37 -0.67 19.86
CA PRO A 41 -11.19 0.38 20.46
C PRO A 41 -10.43 1.18 21.52
N GLY A 42 -10.64 2.49 21.56
CA GLY A 42 -9.93 3.42 22.45
C GLY A 42 -8.52 3.83 22.00
N SER A 43 -8.01 3.27 20.90
CA SER A 43 -6.75 3.72 20.31
C SER A 43 -6.95 4.95 19.40
N PRO A 44 -5.90 5.76 19.15
CA PRO A 44 -5.99 6.87 18.21
C PRO A 44 -6.38 6.48 16.78
N ILE A 45 -6.22 5.20 16.46
CA ILE A 45 -6.54 4.62 15.15
C ILE A 45 -7.68 3.59 15.24
N GLU A 46 -8.60 3.74 16.19
CA GLU A 46 -9.80 2.90 16.22
C GLU A 46 -10.64 3.08 14.95
N PRO A 47 -11.51 2.11 14.60
CA PRO A 47 -12.38 2.22 13.45
C PRO A 47 -13.18 3.53 13.45
N GLY A 48 -13.19 4.23 12.31
CA GLY A 48 -13.89 5.51 12.16
C GLY A 48 -13.12 6.75 12.62
N SER A 49 -11.97 6.61 13.30
CA SER A 49 -11.18 7.77 13.72
C SER A 49 -10.62 8.55 12.53
N PRO A 50 -10.38 9.88 12.67
CA PRO A 50 -9.80 10.68 11.59
C PRO A 50 -8.46 10.16 11.07
N LEU A 51 -7.66 9.51 11.93
CA LEU A 51 -6.36 8.97 11.56
C LEU A 51 -6.43 7.69 10.71
N THR A 52 -7.61 7.07 10.61
CA THR A 52 -7.85 5.89 9.76
C THR A 52 -8.47 6.23 8.41
N GLN A 53 -8.87 7.48 8.20
CA GLN A 53 -9.48 7.89 6.93
C GLN A 53 -8.47 7.85 5.78
N LEU A 54 -8.98 7.60 4.58
CA LEU A 54 -8.19 7.72 3.36
C LEU A 54 -7.77 9.18 3.16
N VAL A 55 -6.66 9.37 2.50
CA VAL A 55 -6.14 10.69 2.15
C VAL A 55 -7.07 11.35 1.15
N GLN A 56 -7.52 12.57 1.45
CA GLN A 56 -8.51 13.28 0.63
C GLN A 56 -7.98 13.68 -0.76
N GLU A 57 -6.67 13.80 -0.89
CA GLU A 57 -5.99 14.14 -2.13
C GLU A 57 -5.92 12.99 -3.14
N LEU A 58 -6.35 11.78 -2.76
CA LEU A 58 -6.49 10.67 -3.69
C LEU A 58 -7.70 10.89 -4.60
N LEU A 59 -7.47 10.80 -5.91
CA LEU A 59 -8.49 11.00 -6.93
C LEU A 59 -9.34 9.73 -7.13
N LEU A 60 -10.15 9.42 -6.11
CA LEU A 60 -11.06 8.28 -6.11
C LEU A 60 -12.31 8.59 -6.93
N GLN A 61 -12.89 7.55 -7.58
CA GLN A 61 -14.12 7.67 -8.37
C GLN A 61 -15.33 6.96 -7.73
N GLY A 62 -15.10 6.22 -6.63
CA GLY A 62 -16.14 5.56 -5.85
C GLY A 62 -16.42 4.11 -6.26
N ASP A 63 -15.68 3.58 -7.22
CA ASP A 63 -15.69 2.17 -7.61
C ASP A 63 -14.58 1.34 -6.95
N GLU A 64 -13.68 2.00 -6.22
CA GLU A 64 -12.62 1.33 -5.47
C GLU A 64 -13.19 0.57 -4.27
N VAL A 65 -12.66 -0.63 -4.04
CA VAL A 65 -13.06 -1.45 -2.89
C VAL A 65 -12.29 -1.03 -1.66
N ILE A 66 -12.96 -0.44 -0.68
CA ILE A 66 -12.35 -0.06 0.60
C ILE A 66 -12.57 -1.17 1.62
N PHE A 67 -11.51 -1.60 2.32
CA PHE A 67 -11.60 -2.56 3.41
C PHE A 67 -10.71 -2.17 4.60
N GLU A 68 -11.06 -2.67 5.78
CA GLU A 68 -10.29 -2.46 7.01
C GLU A 68 -9.41 -3.67 7.31
N LYS A 69 -8.25 -3.40 7.89
CA LYS A 69 -7.33 -4.42 8.38
C LYS A 69 -6.72 -4.01 9.72
N SER A 70 -6.53 -4.96 10.61
CA SER A 70 -5.92 -4.75 11.94
C SER A 70 -4.48 -5.26 12.04
N ARG A 71 -3.94 -5.86 10.98
CA ARG A 71 -2.57 -6.36 10.92
C ARG A 71 -1.79 -5.65 9.81
N PRO A 72 -0.45 -5.56 9.91
CA PRO A 72 0.38 -5.01 8.83
C PRO A 72 0.14 -5.71 7.49
N ASN A 73 0.18 -7.04 7.46
CA ASN A 73 -0.16 -7.84 6.29
C ASN A 73 -1.63 -7.65 5.90
N ALA A 74 -1.89 -7.18 4.68
CA ALA A 74 -3.24 -6.89 4.19
C ALA A 74 -4.12 -8.13 4.00
N PHE A 75 -3.52 -9.30 3.88
CA PHE A 75 -4.23 -10.58 3.75
C PHE A 75 -4.63 -11.19 5.10
N ALA A 76 -3.98 -10.76 6.19
CA ALA A 76 -4.20 -11.35 7.51
C ALA A 76 -5.54 -10.90 8.11
N MET A 77 -6.42 -11.86 8.38
CA MET A 77 -7.76 -11.64 8.97
C MET A 77 -8.65 -10.72 8.11
N THR A 78 -8.51 -10.80 6.78
CA THR A 78 -9.34 -10.11 5.80
C THR A 78 -9.82 -11.10 4.73
N ASP A 79 -10.78 -10.69 3.94
CA ASP A 79 -11.27 -11.45 2.78
C ASP A 79 -10.56 -11.07 1.45
N LEU A 80 -9.42 -10.37 1.53
CA LEU A 80 -8.73 -9.85 0.34
C LEU A 80 -8.33 -10.96 -0.65
N VAL A 81 -7.89 -12.12 -0.16
CA VAL A 81 -7.54 -13.27 -1.03
C VAL A 81 -8.73 -13.72 -1.84
N ASP A 82 -9.90 -13.85 -1.21
CA ASP A 82 -11.12 -14.32 -1.88
C ASP A 82 -11.61 -13.28 -2.91
N ARG A 83 -11.52 -11.99 -2.57
CA ARG A 83 -11.85 -10.89 -3.49
C ARG A 83 -10.94 -10.88 -4.71
N LEU A 84 -9.63 -11.03 -4.52
CA LEU A 84 -8.66 -11.10 -5.62
C LEU A 84 -8.92 -12.31 -6.53
N LYS A 85 -9.19 -13.46 -5.95
CA LYS A 85 -9.56 -14.66 -6.71
C LYS A 85 -10.87 -14.48 -7.47
N ALA A 86 -11.87 -13.86 -6.85
CA ALA A 86 -13.18 -13.63 -7.47
C ALA A 86 -13.09 -12.70 -8.69
N CYS A 87 -12.16 -11.74 -8.72
CA CYS A 87 -11.91 -10.92 -9.91
C CYS A 87 -10.84 -11.50 -10.86
N GLY A 88 -10.39 -12.74 -10.63
CA GLY A 88 -9.44 -13.43 -11.50
C GLY A 88 -8.00 -12.92 -11.44
N SER A 89 -7.64 -12.13 -10.41
CA SER A 89 -6.30 -11.56 -10.28
C SER A 89 -5.26 -12.64 -9.99
N GLN A 90 -4.22 -12.70 -10.82
CA GLN A 90 -3.07 -13.58 -10.63
C GLN A 90 -1.90 -12.85 -9.93
N GLY A 91 -1.91 -11.53 -9.95
CA GLY A 91 -0.89 -10.68 -9.35
C GLY A 91 -1.48 -9.49 -8.64
N VAL A 92 -0.64 -8.83 -7.84
CA VAL A 92 -1.01 -7.63 -7.08
C VAL A 92 0.07 -6.56 -7.20
N VAL A 93 -0.35 -5.32 -7.41
CA VAL A 93 0.51 -4.15 -7.39
C VAL A 93 0.35 -3.47 -6.04
N ILE A 94 1.45 -3.29 -5.33
CA ILE A 94 1.45 -2.82 -3.94
C ILE A 94 2.08 -1.43 -3.88
N ALA A 95 1.35 -0.51 -3.24
CA ALA A 95 1.77 0.86 -3.00
C ALA A 95 1.16 1.39 -1.68
N GLY A 96 1.65 2.50 -1.16
CA GLY A 96 1.08 3.18 0.01
C GLY A 96 2.04 3.31 1.20
N MET A 97 1.54 3.13 2.44
CA MET A 97 2.35 3.32 3.67
C MET A 97 1.92 2.38 4.80
N LYS A 98 2.84 2.09 5.75
CA LYS A 98 4.25 2.49 5.81
C LYS A 98 5.11 1.37 5.24
N THR A 99 6.21 1.75 4.61
CA THR A 99 7.18 0.87 3.94
C THR A 99 7.55 -0.35 4.79
N GLN A 100 8.12 -0.13 5.98
CA GLN A 100 8.66 -1.19 6.85
C GLN A 100 7.60 -2.00 7.61
N TYR A 101 6.32 -1.69 7.43
CA TYR A 101 5.21 -2.39 8.08
C TYR A 101 4.25 -3.00 7.06
N CYS A 102 3.25 -2.22 6.65
CA CYS A 102 2.15 -2.72 5.83
C CYS A 102 2.62 -3.12 4.43
N VAL A 103 3.51 -2.33 3.83
CA VAL A 103 4.02 -2.60 2.48
C VAL A 103 4.89 -3.85 2.48
N ASP A 104 5.93 -3.90 3.32
CA ASP A 104 6.84 -5.05 3.44
C ASP A 104 6.07 -6.35 3.74
N SER A 105 5.23 -6.33 4.79
CA SER A 105 4.48 -7.53 5.20
C SER A 105 3.52 -8.03 4.13
N THR A 106 2.91 -7.12 3.36
CA THR A 106 1.98 -7.49 2.29
C THR A 106 2.71 -8.03 1.07
N CYS A 107 3.87 -7.49 0.69
CA CYS A 107 4.68 -8.01 -0.40
C CYS A 107 5.11 -9.47 -0.14
N ARG A 108 5.62 -9.75 1.06
CA ARG A 108 6.01 -11.11 1.45
C ARG A 108 4.83 -12.07 1.43
N ALA A 109 3.74 -11.68 2.07
CA ALA A 109 2.53 -12.51 2.13
C ALA A 109 1.90 -12.75 0.75
N ALA A 110 1.90 -11.76 -0.14
CA ALA A 110 1.41 -11.94 -1.50
C ALA A 110 2.17 -13.06 -2.22
N ARG A 111 3.50 -13.08 -2.08
CA ARG A 111 4.36 -14.11 -2.66
C ARG A 111 4.09 -15.49 -2.06
N ASP A 112 3.98 -15.57 -0.73
CA ASP A 112 3.70 -16.82 -0.01
C ASP A 112 2.31 -17.40 -0.38
N LEU A 113 1.36 -16.54 -0.71
CA LEU A 113 0.01 -16.90 -1.19
C LEU A 113 -0.04 -17.24 -2.68
N GLY A 114 1.08 -17.13 -3.40
CA GLY A 114 1.21 -17.50 -4.81
C GLY A 114 0.84 -16.38 -5.80
N PHE A 115 0.64 -15.14 -5.35
CA PHE A 115 0.42 -14.01 -6.25
C PHE A 115 1.74 -13.51 -6.87
N ASP A 116 1.69 -13.07 -8.13
CA ASP A 116 2.77 -12.29 -8.73
C ASP A 116 2.77 -10.88 -8.11
N ALA A 117 3.68 -10.64 -7.18
CA ALA A 117 3.72 -9.38 -6.43
C ALA A 117 4.63 -8.36 -7.11
N VAL A 118 4.13 -7.14 -7.26
CA VAL A 118 4.87 -5.98 -7.76
C VAL A 118 4.83 -4.86 -6.72
N LEU A 119 5.99 -4.36 -6.32
CA LEU A 119 6.13 -3.18 -5.49
C LEU A 119 6.47 -1.98 -6.38
N ILE A 120 5.72 -0.89 -6.26
CA ILE A 120 6.05 0.35 -6.94
C ILE A 120 7.12 1.09 -6.14
N ALA A 121 8.34 1.17 -6.69
CA ALA A 121 9.55 1.65 -6.02
C ALA A 121 9.43 3.08 -5.44
N ASP A 122 8.72 3.96 -6.14
CA ASP A 122 8.41 5.34 -5.80
C ASP A 122 6.94 5.51 -5.35
N GLY A 123 6.23 4.42 -5.16
CA GLY A 123 4.82 4.36 -4.75
C GLY A 123 4.61 4.04 -3.27
N HIS A 124 5.63 4.08 -2.44
CA HIS A 124 5.49 3.86 -1.00
C HIS A 124 6.35 4.79 -0.16
N THR A 125 5.95 4.99 1.10
CA THR A 125 6.66 5.89 2.02
C THR A 125 6.54 5.45 3.47
N CYS A 126 7.31 6.11 4.33
CA CYS A 126 7.25 6.00 5.78
C CYS A 126 7.70 7.32 6.44
N THR A 127 7.82 7.30 7.75
CA THR A 127 8.41 8.38 8.55
C THR A 127 9.78 7.95 9.03
N ASP A 128 10.61 8.89 9.41
CA ASP A 128 11.87 8.61 10.13
C ASP A 128 11.61 7.72 11.35
N THR A 129 12.60 6.94 11.72
CA THR A 129 12.67 6.20 12.98
C THR A 129 13.86 6.66 13.79
N LEU A 130 13.97 6.18 15.02
CA LEU A 130 15.17 6.44 15.84
C LEU A 130 16.45 5.86 15.23
N ALA A 131 16.32 4.80 14.42
CA ALA A 131 17.44 4.09 13.82
C ALA A 131 17.82 4.61 12.43
N LEU A 132 16.83 4.94 11.59
CA LEU A 132 17.04 5.24 10.17
C LEU A 132 16.14 6.37 9.68
N LYS A 133 16.65 7.13 8.71
CA LYS A 133 15.87 8.07 7.90
C LYS A 133 14.93 7.33 6.96
N ALA A 134 13.77 7.90 6.67
CA ALA A 134 12.73 7.31 5.83
C ALA A 134 13.24 6.94 4.44
N GLU A 135 14.05 7.78 3.81
CA GLU A 135 14.66 7.49 2.51
C GLU A 135 15.53 6.22 2.51
N ASN A 136 16.30 6.02 3.60
CA ASN A 136 17.13 4.82 3.75
C ASN A 136 16.28 3.57 4.00
N ILE A 137 15.18 3.71 4.75
CA ILE A 137 14.21 2.63 4.95
C ILE A 137 13.60 2.21 3.62
N ILE A 138 13.17 3.17 2.80
CA ILE A 138 12.60 2.93 1.48
C ILE A 138 13.61 2.24 0.56
N ALA A 139 14.82 2.79 0.45
CA ALA A 139 15.89 2.22 -0.37
C ALA A 139 16.25 0.78 0.06
N HIS A 140 16.35 0.55 1.37
CA HIS A 140 16.63 -0.77 1.93
C HIS A 140 15.52 -1.78 1.57
N HIS A 141 14.24 -1.41 1.72
CA HIS A 141 13.13 -2.32 1.44
C HIS A 141 12.98 -2.57 -0.07
N ASN A 142 13.20 -1.57 -0.92
CA ASN A 142 13.26 -1.78 -2.36
C ASN A 142 14.32 -2.83 -2.73
N ALA A 143 15.52 -2.72 -2.16
CA ALA A 143 16.59 -3.67 -2.41
C ALA A 143 16.31 -5.07 -1.81
N THR A 144 15.75 -5.12 -0.60
CA THR A 144 15.50 -6.37 0.13
C THR A 144 14.35 -7.17 -0.48
N LEU A 145 13.29 -6.50 -0.93
CA LEU A 145 12.11 -7.14 -1.49
C LEU A 145 12.29 -7.56 -2.94
N ALA A 146 13.19 -6.88 -3.67
CA ALA A 146 13.46 -7.17 -5.07
C ALA A 146 14.00 -8.58 -5.27
N GLY A 147 13.36 -9.34 -6.13
CA GLY A 147 13.72 -10.71 -6.49
C GLY A 147 12.96 -11.76 -5.70
N PRO A 148 13.30 -12.07 -4.43
CA PRO A 148 12.69 -13.20 -3.73
C PRO A 148 11.21 -12.97 -3.39
N PHE A 149 10.78 -11.71 -3.16
CA PHE A 149 9.42 -11.41 -2.70
C PHE A 149 8.56 -10.73 -3.76
N CYS A 150 9.11 -9.81 -4.56
CA CYS A 150 8.36 -9.11 -5.58
C CYS A 150 9.26 -8.56 -6.69
N ARG A 151 8.64 -8.15 -7.80
CA ARG A 151 9.29 -7.25 -8.75
C ARG A 151 9.20 -5.83 -8.20
N VAL A 152 10.29 -5.07 -8.26
CA VAL A 152 10.31 -3.66 -7.87
C VAL A 152 10.44 -2.83 -9.14
N VAL A 153 9.46 -1.94 -9.39
CA VAL A 153 9.33 -1.18 -10.64
C VAL A 153 8.90 0.25 -10.31
N HIS A 154 9.48 1.25 -10.98
CA HIS A 154 8.98 2.62 -10.88
C HIS A 154 7.63 2.78 -11.55
N ALA A 155 6.78 3.67 -11.01
CA ALA A 155 5.42 3.89 -11.49
C ALA A 155 5.35 4.29 -12.97
N GLU A 156 6.33 5.04 -13.48
CA GLU A 156 6.41 5.44 -14.89
C GLU A 156 6.52 4.25 -15.85
N HIS A 157 7.21 3.18 -15.42
CA HIS A 157 7.45 1.98 -16.22
C HIS A 157 6.41 0.88 -15.97
N TRP A 158 5.45 1.09 -15.05
CA TRP A 158 4.40 0.13 -14.80
C TRP A 158 3.17 0.35 -15.69
N HIS A 159 2.68 -0.76 -16.23
CA HIS A 159 1.41 -0.85 -16.97
C HIS A 159 0.65 -2.06 -16.45
N PHE A 160 -0.66 -1.88 -16.21
CA PHE A 160 -1.55 -2.96 -15.78
C PHE A 160 -1.94 -3.87 -16.94
#